data_18f9fd3dd97b63c67047f2d0622caf19
#
_entry.id   18f9fd3dd97b63c67047f2d0622caf19
#
_cell.length_a   1.000
_cell.length_b   1.000
_cell.length_c   1.000
_cell.angle_alpha   90.00
_cell.angle_beta   90.00
_cell.angle_gamma   90.00
#
_symmetry.space_group_name_H-M   'P 1'
#
loop_
_entity.id
_entity.type
_entity.pdbx_description
1 polymer ?
#
loop_
_entity_poly.entity_id
_entity_poly.type
_entity_poly.pdbx_seq_one_letter_code
_entity_poly.pdbx_strand_id
1 'polypeptide(L)'
;MKLSIAKDQLIAGLQAVQNVVSTRTTLPILSNVHARTEDGRLYLTATDLDVTVTCGVEAQVTAAGATTIPVKRLFSIVRELPVGEVELETDDKNLTKLSASASYYKMNGLSAEEFPPLPKFKETGSVTLPQDKLRAMLKKTSIAISTDESRYVLNGVFMKFTPEKLVMVATDGRRLALTEEELPAGSTASGDIIVPTKAVNELNRLLQIGRAHV
;
A
#
# COMPACT_ATOMS: atom_id res chain seq x y z
N MET A 1 16.54 -4.79 15.09
CA MET A 1 16.59 -4.45 13.65
C MET A 1 17.55 -3.29 13.42
N LYS A 2 18.47 -3.40 12.43
CA LYS A 2 19.37 -2.29 12.08
C LYS A 2 19.62 -2.27 10.57
N LEU A 3 19.47 -1.10 9.95
CA LEU A 3 19.63 -0.92 8.50
C LEU A 3 20.06 0.52 8.16
N SER A 4 20.66 0.70 6.96
CA SER A 4 20.85 1.98 6.29
C SER A 4 20.09 1.99 4.97
N ILE A 5 19.50 3.11 4.63
CA ILE A 5 18.64 3.26 3.44
C ILE A 5 18.73 4.69 2.91
N ALA A 6 18.81 4.85 1.59
CA ALA A 6 18.75 6.17 0.98
C ALA A 6 17.41 6.86 1.31
N LYS A 7 17.46 8.15 1.67
CA LYS A 7 16.28 8.96 2.00
C LYS A 7 15.17 8.81 0.97
N ASP A 8 15.52 8.90 -0.31
CA ASP A 8 14.53 8.89 -1.40
C ASP A 8 13.81 7.53 -1.50
N GLN A 9 14.52 6.41 -1.27
CA GLN A 9 13.94 5.08 -1.20
C GLN A 9 12.98 4.95 -0.01
N LEU A 10 13.38 5.45 1.16
CA LEU A 10 12.53 5.42 2.34
C LEU A 10 11.27 6.29 2.17
N ILE A 11 11.41 7.49 1.58
CA ILE A 11 10.26 8.35 1.25
C ILE A 11 9.31 7.65 0.29
N ALA A 12 9.83 7.04 -0.79
CA ALA A 12 9.00 6.34 -1.77
C ALA A 12 8.21 5.20 -1.12
N GLY A 13 8.87 4.37 -0.29
CA GLY A 13 8.20 3.31 0.46
C GLY A 13 7.11 3.83 1.42
N LEU A 14 7.42 4.87 2.17
CA LEU A 14 6.47 5.48 3.10
C LEU A 14 5.29 6.14 2.36
N GLN A 15 5.54 6.81 1.24
CA GLN A 15 4.48 7.38 0.40
C GLN A 15 3.53 6.31 -0.14
N ALA A 16 4.05 5.11 -0.45
CA ALA A 16 3.21 4.02 -0.92
C ALA A 16 2.20 3.56 0.13
N VAL A 17 2.58 3.54 1.42
CA VAL A 17 1.78 2.90 2.47
C VAL A 17 1.03 3.87 3.40
N GLN A 18 1.49 5.12 3.55
CA GLN A 18 0.99 6.02 4.60
C GLN A 18 -0.50 6.39 4.50
N ASN A 19 -1.07 6.37 3.29
CA ASN A 19 -2.46 6.81 3.07
C ASN A 19 -3.50 5.77 3.49
N VAL A 20 -3.09 4.51 3.59
CA VAL A 20 -3.95 3.44 4.11
C VAL A 20 -4.26 3.68 5.58
N VAL A 21 -3.30 4.25 6.32
CA VAL A 21 -3.43 4.49 7.75
C VAL A 21 -4.49 5.53 8.07
N SER A 22 -5.54 5.10 8.77
CA SER A 22 -6.59 5.99 9.25
C SER A 22 -6.08 6.88 10.40
N THR A 23 -6.52 8.15 10.40
CA THR A 23 -6.27 9.06 11.53
C THR A 23 -7.22 8.83 12.69
N ARG A 24 -8.33 8.14 12.46
CA ARG A 24 -9.39 7.84 13.43
C ARG A 24 -9.51 6.33 13.58
N THR A 25 -8.55 5.73 14.25
CA THR A 25 -8.60 4.30 14.59
C THR A 25 -8.76 4.10 16.09
N THR A 26 -9.53 3.10 16.46
CA THR A 26 -9.65 2.64 17.85
C THR A 26 -8.46 1.76 18.27
N LEU A 27 -7.71 1.24 17.29
CA LEU A 27 -6.54 0.38 17.51
C LEU A 27 -5.26 1.16 17.24
N PRO A 28 -4.46 1.54 18.24
CA PRO A 28 -3.26 2.34 18.08
C PRO A 28 -2.24 1.74 17.09
N ILE A 29 -2.16 0.40 17.01
CA ILE A 29 -1.25 -0.32 16.12
C ILE A 29 -1.50 0.01 14.65
N LEU A 30 -2.75 0.31 14.24
CA LEU A 30 -3.11 0.66 12.87
C LEU A 30 -2.64 2.08 12.46
N SER A 31 -2.14 2.87 13.43
CA SER A 31 -1.46 4.14 13.15
C SER A 31 0.02 3.95 12.78
N ASN A 32 0.54 2.75 12.95
CA ASN A 32 1.91 2.39 12.69
C ASN A 32 2.06 1.69 11.34
N VAL A 33 3.23 1.84 10.74
CA VAL A 33 3.69 0.97 9.67
C VAL A 33 4.46 -0.20 10.29
N HIS A 34 4.16 -1.41 9.88
CA HIS A 34 4.97 -2.59 10.18
C HIS A 34 6.20 -2.56 9.27
N ALA A 35 7.38 -2.48 9.87
CA ALA A 35 8.67 -2.46 9.20
C ALA A 35 9.38 -3.80 9.45
N ARG A 36 9.66 -4.55 8.40
CA ARG A 36 10.34 -5.85 8.44
C ARG A 36 11.48 -5.88 7.44
N THR A 37 12.61 -6.42 7.86
CA THR A 37 13.77 -6.60 6.98
C THR A 37 13.91 -8.06 6.58
N GLU A 38 14.10 -8.30 5.28
CA GLU A 38 14.29 -9.62 4.68
C GLU A 38 15.06 -9.47 3.36
N ASP A 39 16.03 -10.33 3.11
CA ASP A 39 16.79 -10.41 1.85
C ASP A 39 17.37 -9.07 1.35
N GLY A 40 17.93 -8.26 2.25
CA GLY A 40 18.51 -6.96 1.90
C GLY A 40 17.48 -5.88 1.58
N ARG A 41 16.22 -6.09 1.91
CA ARG A 41 15.12 -5.15 1.68
C ARG A 41 14.40 -4.79 2.98
N LEU A 42 13.87 -3.57 2.98
CA LEU A 42 12.92 -3.12 4.00
C LEU A 42 11.51 -3.21 3.43
N TYR A 43 10.66 -4.05 4.04
CA TYR A 43 9.24 -4.14 3.74
C TYR A 43 8.44 -3.28 4.71
N LEU A 44 7.70 -2.36 4.16
CA LEU A 44 6.80 -1.48 4.88
C LEU A 44 5.36 -1.92 4.60
N THR A 45 4.61 -2.25 5.63
CA THR A 45 3.20 -2.67 5.51
C THR A 45 2.32 -1.79 6.37
N ALA A 46 1.23 -1.29 5.79
CA ALA A 46 0.19 -0.57 6.50
C ALA A 46 -1.18 -1.17 6.18
N THR A 47 -2.07 -1.16 7.15
CA THR A 47 -3.43 -1.68 7.01
C THR A 47 -4.41 -0.87 7.85
N ASP A 48 -5.67 -0.87 7.42
CA ASP A 48 -6.80 -0.42 8.22
C ASP A 48 -7.84 -1.54 8.43
N LEU A 49 -7.42 -2.79 8.17
CA LEU A 49 -8.15 -4.06 8.18
C LEU A 49 -8.95 -4.34 6.90
N ASP A 50 -9.39 -3.32 6.16
CA ASP A 50 -10.08 -3.49 4.89
C ASP A 50 -9.11 -3.50 3.70
N VAL A 51 -8.11 -2.62 3.75
CA VAL A 51 -7.08 -2.48 2.73
C VAL A 51 -5.71 -2.63 3.37
N THR A 52 -4.87 -3.44 2.75
CA THR A 52 -3.47 -3.60 3.15
C THR A 52 -2.56 -3.28 1.98
N VAL A 53 -1.57 -2.45 2.22
CA VAL A 53 -0.53 -2.12 1.23
C VAL A 53 0.83 -2.49 1.80
N THR A 54 1.61 -3.23 1.02
CA THR A 54 3.00 -3.56 1.32
C THR A 54 3.91 -3.01 0.22
N CYS A 55 4.99 -2.35 0.61
CA CYS A 55 6.01 -1.86 -0.29
C CYS A 55 7.39 -2.34 0.17
N GLY A 56 8.15 -2.97 -0.73
CA GLY A 56 9.53 -3.38 -0.47
C GLY A 56 10.51 -2.41 -1.13
N VAL A 57 11.43 -1.84 -0.36
CA VAL A 57 12.49 -0.95 -0.82
C VAL A 57 13.87 -1.54 -0.53
N GLU A 58 14.85 -1.23 -1.35
CA GLU A 58 16.23 -1.70 -1.15
C GLU A 58 16.85 -1.02 0.07
N ALA A 59 17.54 -1.79 0.90
CA ALA A 59 18.21 -1.30 2.10
C ALA A 59 19.45 -2.15 2.43
N GLN A 60 20.42 -1.54 3.06
CA GLN A 60 21.58 -2.24 3.60
C GLN A 60 21.24 -2.73 5.01
N VAL A 61 20.85 -4.00 5.12
CA VAL A 61 20.44 -4.60 6.39
C VAL A 61 21.64 -5.17 7.13
N THR A 62 21.94 -4.62 8.31
CA THR A 62 23.03 -5.09 9.19
C THR A 62 22.52 -6.07 10.24
N ALA A 63 21.28 -5.89 10.72
CA ALA A 63 20.61 -6.81 11.63
C ALA A 63 19.14 -6.94 11.22
N ALA A 64 18.75 -8.17 10.84
CA ALA A 64 17.36 -8.47 10.50
C ALA A 64 16.44 -8.32 11.72
N GLY A 65 15.16 -8.05 11.47
CA GLY A 65 14.14 -7.94 12.50
C GLY A 65 12.87 -7.27 11.98
N ALA A 66 11.93 -7.09 12.92
CA ALA A 66 10.66 -6.42 12.64
C ALA A 66 10.26 -5.54 13.82
N THR A 67 9.53 -4.49 13.53
CA THR A 67 8.94 -3.57 14.51
C THR A 67 7.77 -2.82 13.90
N THR A 68 7.05 -2.02 14.69
CA THR A 68 6.10 -1.06 14.13
C THR A 68 6.50 0.36 14.50
N ILE A 69 6.28 1.31 13.58
CA ILE A 69 6.70 2.70 13.76
C ILE A 69 5.52 3.63 13.39
N PRO A 70 5.22 4.71 14.16
CA PRO A 70 4.18 5.67 13.81
C PRO A 70 4.44 6.29 12.43
N VAL A 71 3.66 5.88 11.41
CA VAL A 71 3.99 6.15 10.00
C VAL A 71 3.99 7.64 9.66
N LYS A 72 3.02 8.41 10.16
CA LYS A 72 2.93 9.85 9.87
C LYS A 72 4.08 10.62 10.47
N ARG A 73 4.51 10.24 11.69
CA ARG A 73 5.65 10.87 12.35
C ARG A 73 6.94 10.52 11.62
N LEU A 74 7.14 9.24 11.27
CA LEU A 74 8.30 8.80 10.52
C LEU A 74 8.37 9.53 9.17
N PHE A 75 7.27 9.57 8.42
CA PHE A 75 7.21 10.26 7.13
C PHE A 75 7.53 11.76 7.25
N SER A 76 6.95 12.45 8.25
CA SER A 76 7.22 13.87 8.46
C SER A 76 8.68 14.14 8.77
N ILE A 77 9.32 13.30 9.59
CA ILE A 77 10.75 13.44 9.91
C ILE A 77 11.58 13.19 8.64
N VAL A 78 11.37 12.07 7.96
CA VAL A 78 12.19 11.68 6.80
C VAL A 78 12.09 12.72 5.68
N ARG A 79 10.93 13.32 5.48
CA ARG A 79 10.73 14.36 4.47
C ARG A 79 11.63 15.57 4.69
N GLU A 80 11.83 15.99 5.94
CA GLU A 80 12.62 17.17 6.31
C GLU A 80 14.13 16.90 6.44
N LEU A 81 14.57 15.63 6.39
CA LEU A 81 15.99 15.28 6.45
C LEU A 81 16.75 15.79 5.21
N PRO A 82 18.07 16.04 5.32
CA PRO A 82 18.92 16.27 4.16
C PRO A 82 18.96 15.02 3.25
N VAL A 83 19.33 15.22 1.99
CA VAL A 83 19.59 14.10 1.06
C VAL A 83 20.77 13.29 1.57
N GLY A 84 20.66 11.97 1.50
CA GLY A 84 21.70 11.03 1.93
C GLY A 84 21.13 9.77 2.55
N GLU A 85 21.99 9.06 3.28
CA GLU A 85 21.65 7.83 3.99
C GLU A 85 20.94 8.13 5.31
N VAL A 86 19.94 7.31 5.60
CA VAL A 86 19.20 7.29 6.86
C VAL A 86 19.46 5.96 7.54
N GLU A 87 19.96 6.01 8.76
CA GLU A 87 20.13 4.84 9.59
C GLU A 87 18.90 4.65 10.49
N LEU A 88 18.37 3.43 10.53
CA LEU A 88 17.31 3.01 11.44
C LEU A 88 17.81 1.88 12.33
N GLU A 89 17.72 2.08 13.64
CA GLU A 89 18.06 1.08 14.64
C GLU A 89 16.91 0.94 15.65
N THR A 90 16.38 -0.28 15.78
CA THR A 90 15.29 -0.58 16.74
C THR A 90 15.81 -1.57 17.78
N ASP A 91 15.61 -1.26 19.04
CA ASP A 91 15.95 -2.11 20.19
C ASP A 91 14.81 -3.09 20.54
N ASP A 92 15.06 -3.93 21.54
CA ASP A 92 14.11 -4.95 22.01
C ASP A 92 12.85 -4.35 22.69
N LYS A 93 12.85 -3.04 22.99
CA LYS A 93 11.71 -2.30 23.52
C LYS A 93 10.91 -1.57 22.45
N ASN A 94 11.17 -1.89 21.18
CA ASN A 94 10.56 -1.23 20.00
C ASN A 94 10.84 0.29 19.93
N LEU A 95 11.91 0.77 20.58
CA LEU A 95 12.38 2.14 20.43
C LEU A 95 13.22 2.23 19.16
N THR A 96 12.71 2.91 18.15
CA THR A 96 13.42 3.15 16.90
C THR A 96 14.20 4.46 16.98
N LYS A 97 15.49 4.37 16.76
CA LYS A 97 16.41 5.50 16.57
C LYS A 97 16.57 5.74 15.08
N LEU A 98 16.44 6.97 14.66
CA LEU A 98 16.68 7.43 13.31
C LEU A 98 17.81 8.43 13.32
N SER A 99 18.86 8.18 12.54
CA SER A 99 20.01 9.05 12.38
C SER A 99 20.20 9.41 10.91
N ALA A 100 20.47 10.67 10.63
CA ALA A 100 20.82 11.14 9.29
C ALA A 100 21.67 12.41 9.42
N SER A 101 22.95 12.36 8.98
CA SER A 101 23.91 13.44 9.17
C SER A 101 23.98 13.87 10.64
N ALA A 102 23.70 15.13 10.96
CA ALA A 102 23.68 15.67 12.33
C ALA A 102 22.31 15.50 13.03
N SER A 103 21.30 14.94 12.36
CA SER A 103 19.96 14.78 12.90
C SER A 103 19.78 13.45 13.61
N TYR A 104 19.13 13.48 14.77
CA TYR A 104 18.85 12.29 15.58
C TYR A 104 17.45 12.34 16.19
N TYR A 105 16.69 11.29 15.98
CA TYR A 105 15.31 11.17 16.48
C TYR A 105 15.09 9.82 17.17
N LYS A 106 14.16 9.81 18.12
CA LYS A 106 13.67 8.61 18.77
C LYS A 106 12.15 8.51 18.61
N MET A 107 11.68 7.32 18.27
CA MET A 107 10.25 7.03 18.11
C MET A 107 9.92 5.73 18.82
N ASN A 108 8.91 5.78 19.71
CA ASN A 108 8.38 4.57 20.33
C ASN A 108 7.48 3.88 19.31
N GLY A 109 7.74 2.62 19.07
CA GLY A 109 6.89 1.70 18.33
C GLY A 109 6.12 0.76 19.23
N LEU A 110 5.46 -0.22 18.61
CA LEU A 110 4.80 -1.34 19.26
C LEU A 110 5.42 -2.64 18.71
N SER A 111 5.18 -3.76 19.39
CA SER A 111 5.68 -5.04 18.92
C SER A 111 5.14 -5.37 17.54
N ALA A 112 5.99 -5.92 16.66
CA ALA A 112 5.57 -6.44 15.37
C ALA A 112 4.54 -7.57 15.49
N GLU A 113 4.55 -8.30 16.60
CA GLU A 113 3.62 -9.40 16.89
C GLU A 113 2.18 -8.92 17.13
N GLU A 114 2.02 -7.65 17.55
CA GLU A 114 0.70 -7.04 17.74
C GLU A 114 0.07 -6.58 16.42
N PHE A 115 0.88 -6.53 15.33
CA PHE A 115 0.36 -6.10 14.03
C PHE A 115 -0.56 -7.17 13.44
N PRO A 116 -1.71 -6.78 12.85
CA PRO A 116 -2.65 -7.74 12.27
C PRO A 116 -1.96 -8.66 11.26
N PRO A 117 -2.21 -9.99 11.33
CA PRO A 117 -1.61 -10.92 10.40
C PRO A 117 -2.10 -10.62 8.97
N LEU A 118 -1.17 -10.66 8.01
CA LEU A 118 -1.51 -10.51 6.61
C LEU A 118 -2.34 -11.72 6.14
N PRO A 119 -3.44 -11.51 5.41
CA PRO A 119 -4.23 -12.59 4.87
C PRO A 119 -3.38 -13.43 3.90
N LYS A 120 -3.45 -14.74 4.03
CA LYS A 120 -2.84 -15.67 3.08
C LYS A 120 -3.81 -15.88 1.92
N PHE A 121 -3.42 -15.45 0.74
CA PHE A 121 -4.20 -15.70 -0.47
C PHE A 121 -3.83 -17.06 -1.06
N LYS A 122 -4.84 -17.78 -1.54
CA LYS A 122 -4.63 -18.90 -2.47
C LYS A 122 -4.66 -18.30 -3.88
N GLU A 123 -3.59 -18.49 -4.61
CA GLU A 123 -3.56 -18.08 -6.02
C GLU A 123 -4.53 -18.95 -6.80
N THR A 124 -5.65 -18.38 -7.23
CA THR A 124 -6.68 -19.05 -8.04
C THR A 124 -6.57 -18.70 -9.52
N GLY A 125 -5.75 -17.73 -9.86
CA GLY A 125 -5.49 -17.26 -11.21
C GLY A 125 -4.74 -15.94 -11.18
N SER A 126 -4.08 -15.62 -12.29
CA SER A 126 -3.34 -14.38 -12.45
C SER A 126 -3.62 -13.72 -13.79
N VAL A 127 -3.53 -12.40 -13.82
CA VAL A 127 -3.60 -11.59 -15.03
C VAL A 127 -2.56 -10.48 -14.96
N THR A 128 -1.89 -10.25 -16.07
CA THR A 128 -0.94 -9.15 -16.22
C THR A 128 -1.55 -8.08 -17.13
N LEU A 129 -1.64 -6.86 -16.63
CA LEU A 129 -2.14 -5.71 -17.39
C LEU A 129 -1.14 -4.55 -17.32
N PRO A 130 -0.97 -3.77 -18.40
CA PRO A 130 -0.25 -2.51 -18.35
C PRO A 130 -0.87 -1.57 -17.32
N GLN A 131 -0.02 -0.92 -16.50
CA GLN A 131 -0.49 -0.04 -15.41
C GLN A 131 -1.35 1.13 -15.92
N ASP A 132 -1.02 1.69 -17.06
CA ASP A 132 -1.76 2.79 -17.69
C ASP A 132 -3.18 2.36 -18.12
N LYS A 133 -3.34 1.14 -18.65
CA LYS A 133 -4.64 0.57 -18.99
C LYS A 133 -5.50 0.35 -17.75
N LEU A 134 -4.98 -0.33 -16.72
CA LEU A 134 -5.70 -0.53 -15.46
C LEU A 134 -6.13 0.81 -14.85
N ARG A 135 -5.22 1.79 -14.82
CA ARG A 135 -5.51 3.13 -14.32
C ARG A 135 -6.61 3.83 -15.13
N ALA A 136 -6.56 3.73 -16.45
CA ALA A 136 -7.56 4.33 -17.32
C ALA A 136 -8.96 3.71 -17.06
N MET A 137 -9.03 2.39 -16.90
CA MET A 137 -10.28 1.69 -16.57
C MET A 137 -10.84 2.12 -15.22
N LEU A 138 -10.00 2.16 -14.17
CA LEU A 138 -10.40 2.62 -12.83
C LEU A 138 -10.91 4.06 -12.85
N LYS A 139 -10.24 4.97 -13.58
CA LYS A 139 -10.67 6.36 -13.71
C LYS A 139 -12.01 6.50 -14.42
N LYS A 140 -12.25 5.71 -15.47
CA LYS A 140 -13.51 5.75 -16.23
C LYS A 140 -14.70 5.25 -15.41
N THR A 141 -14.49 4.28 -14.51
CA THR A 141 -15.58 3.67 -13.74
C THR A 141 -15.80 4.33 -12.39
N SER A 142 -14.74 4.76 -11.70
CA SER A 142 -14.82 5.31 -10.35
C SER A 142 -15.76 6.53 -10.22
N ILE A 143 -16.01 7.27 -11.30
CA ILE A 143 -16.91 8.42 -11.32
C ILE A 143 -18.39 8.06 -11.05
N ALA A 144 -18.78 6.79 -11.25
CA ALA A 144 -20.12 6.30 -11.06
C ALA A 144 -20.30 5.48 -9.77
N ILE A 145 -19.28 5.40 -8.91
CA ILE A 145 -19.41 4.73 -7.61
C ILE A 145 -20.39 5.49 -6.72
N SER A 146 -21.24 4.76 -6.00
CA SER A 146 -22.15 5.34 -5.00
C SER A 146 -21.38 5.82 -3.77
N THR A 147 -21.80 6.95 -3.22
CA THR A 147 -21.34 7.47 -1.91
C THR A 147 -22.30 7.10 -0.77
N ASP A 148 -23.39 6.39 -1.06
CA ASP A 148 -24.37 5.95 -0.08
C ASP A 148 -23.88 4.66 0.60
N GLU A 149 -23.37 4.79 1.81
CA GLU A 149 -22.80 3.68 2.60
C GLU A 149 -23.83 2.58 2.92
N SER A 150 -25.14 2.88 2.87
CA SER A 150 -26.20 1.86 3.06
C SER A 150 -26.26 0.85 1.92
N ARG A 151 -25.71 1.19 0.76
CA ARG A 151 -25.70 0.36 -0.45
C ARG A 151 -24.29 -0.19 -0.71
N TYR A 152 -23.76 -1.00 0.22
CA TYR A 152 -22.39 -1.49 0.19
C TYR A 152 -21.95 -2.11 -1.15
N VAL A 153 -22.87 -2.81 -1.86
CA VAL A 153 -22.58 -3.40 -3.18
C VAL A 153 -22.33 -2.38 -4.29
N LEU A 154 -22.75 -1.13 -4.10
CA LEU A 154 -22.55 -0.02 -5.04
C LEU A 154 -21.36 0.86 -4.64
N ASN A 155 -20.74 0.60 -3.47
CA ASN A 155 -19.60 1.39 -2.95
C ASN A 155 -18.27 0.88 -3.46
N GLY A 156 -18.21 0.47 -4.72
CA GLY A 156 -17.02 -0.05 -5.33
C GLY A 156 -17.13 -0.19 -6.84
N VAL A 157 -16.09 -0.75 -7.43
CA VAL A 157 -16.07 -1.14 -8.84
C VAL A 157 -16.22 -2.65 -8.93
N PHE A 158 -17.23 -3.10 -9.62
CA PHE A 158 -17.38 -4.50 -9.99
C PHE A 158 -16.37 -4.84 -11.10
N MET A 159 -15.58 -5.88 -10.90
CA MET A 159 -14.61 -6.38 -11.85
C MET A 159 -14.96 -7.83 -12.20
N LYS A 160 -15.15 -8.11 -13.47
CA LYS A 160 -15.39 -9.44 -14.00
C LYS A 160 -14.23 -9.87 -14.88
N PHE A 161 -13.59 -10.95 -14.49
CA PHE A 161 -12.49 -11.56 -15.23
C PHE A 161 -13.01 -12.75 -16.04
N THR A 162 -12.72 -12.74 -17.32
CA THR A 162 -12.88 -13.89 -18.23
C THR A 162 -11.51 -14.19 -18.84
N PRO A 163 -11.27 -15.35 -19.47
CA PRO A 163 -9.99 -15.64 -20.13
C PRO A 163 -9.59 -14.62 -21.19
N GLU A 164 -10.56 -13.91 -21.78
CA GLU A 164 -10.38 -13.01 -22.91
C GLU A 164 -10.36 -11.54 -22.50
N LYS A 165 -11.10 -11.16 -21.46
CA LYS A 165 -11.28 -9.75 -21.11
C LYS A 165 -11.54 -9.49 -19.64
N LEU A 166 -11.16 -8.30 -19.20
CA LEU A 166 -11.57 -7.68 -17.94
C LEU A 166 -12.68 -6.66 -18.23
N VAL A 167 -13.81 -6.81 -17.55
CA VAL A 167 -14.91 -5.83 -17.58
C VAL A 167 -14.97 -5.16 -16.21
N MET A 168 -15.02 -3.83 -16.19
CA MET A 168 -15.24 -3.03 -14.99
C MET A 168 -16.53 -2.25 -15.09
N VAL A 169 -17.34 -2.28 -14.01
CA VAL A 169 -18.62 -1.57 -13.94
C VAL A 169 -18.75 -0.87 -12.58
N ALA A 170 -19.28 0.34 -12.59
CA ALA A 170 -19.73 1.02 -11.38
C ALA A 170 -21.06 1.71 -11.65
N THR A 171 -21.93 1.81 -10.63
CA THR A 171 -23.20 2.52 -10.69
C THR A 171 -23.61 3.04 -9.31
N ASP A 172 -24.30 4.19 -9.30
CA ASP A 172 -24.95 4.73 -8.10
C ASP A 172 -26.49 4.59 -8.15
N GLY A 173 -27.00 3.85 -9.15
CA GLY A 173 -28.43 3.65 -9.41
C GLY A 173 -29.08 4.75 -10.28
N ARG A 174 -28.33 5.82 -10.62
CA ARG A 174 -28.77 6.90 -11.52
C ARG A 174 -27.95 6.98 -12.79
N ARG A 175 -26.68 6.59 -12.71
CA ARG A 175 -25.73 6.52 -13.81
C ARG A 175 -24.92 5.24 -13.71
N LEU A 176 -24.41 4.79 -14.83
CA LEU A 176 -23.58 3.60 -14.95
C LEU A 176 -22.37 3.93 -15.81
N ALA A 177 -21.20 3.51 -15.36
CA ALA A 177 -19.98 3.54 -16.14
C ALA A 177 -19.49 2.11 -16.36
N LEU A 178 -19.20 1.77 -17.61
CA LEU A 178 -18.66 0.47 -18.01
C LEU A 178 -17.42 0.68 -18.89
N THR A 179 -16.43 -0.15 -18.70
CA THR A 179 -15.26 -0.24 -19.58
C THR A 179 -14.79 -1.69 -19.65
N GLU A 180 -14.23 -2.06 -20.78
CA GLU A 180 -13.63 -3.38 -20.96
C GLU A 180 -12.25 -3.27 -21.62
N GLU A 181 -11.39 -4.25 -21.35
CA GLU A 181 -10.04 -4.37 -21.89
C GLU A 181 -9.77 -5.85 -22.19
N GLU A 182 -9.20 -6.13 -23.37
CA GLU A 182 -8.76 -7.47 -23.73
C GLU A 182 -7.56 -7.88 -22.88
N LEU A 183 -7.58 -9.13 -22.40
CA LEU A 183 -6.51 -9.70 -21.64
C LEU A 183 -5.50 -10.42 -22.53
N PRO A 184 -4.21 -10.41 -22.16
CA PRO A 184 -3.20 -11.19 -22.87
C PRO A 184 -3.54 -12.67 -22.92
N ALA A 185 -3.19 -13.35 -24.00
CA ALA A 185 -3.33 -14.78 -24.13
C ALA A 185 -2.59 -15.51 -22.97
N GLY A 186 -3.25 -16.51 -22.38
CA GLY A 186 -2.72 -17.22 -21.22
C GLY A 186 -3.13 -16.66 -19.86
N SER A 187 -3.99 -15.65 -19.82
CA SER A 187 -4.62 -15.21 -18.58
C SER A 187 -5.43 -16.35 -17.96
N THR A 188 -5.22 -16.62 -16.68
CA THR A 188 -5.90 -17.70 -15.94
C THR A 188 -6.91 -17.16 -14.92
N ALA A 189 -7.00 -15.83 -14.78
CA ALA A 189 -7.96 -15.21 -13.88
C ALA A 189 -9.38 -15.41 -14.39
N SER A 190 -10.25 -15.86 -13.50
CA SER A 190 -11.69 -16.01 -13.76
C SER A 190 -12.46 -15.70 -12.48
N GLY A 191 -13.64 -15.12 -12.63
CA GLY A 191 -14.52 -14.77 -11.51
C GLY A 191 -14.83 -13.28 -11.45
N ASP A 192 -15.57 -12.93 -10.42
CA ASP A 192 -16.12 -11.58 -10.22
C ASP A 192 -15.82 -11.12 -8.78
N ILE A 193 -15.44 -9.86 -8.66
CA ILE A 193 -15.19 -9.21 -7.37
C ILE A 193 -15.74 -7.78 -7.38
N ILE A 194 -16.10 -7.27 -6.22
CA ILE A 194 -16.33 -5.84 -6.02
C ILE A 194 -15.14 -5.29 -5.26
N VAL A 195 -14.43 -4.37 -5.90
CA VAL A 195 -13.29 -3.67 -5.27
C VAL A 195 -13.82 -2.42 -4.59
N PRO A 196 -13.72 -2.30 -3.25
CA PRO A 196 -14.24 -1.16 -2.51
C PRO A 196 -13.62 0.17 -2.94
N THR A 197 -14.38 1.25 -2.84
CA THR A 197 -13.96 2.62 -3.21
C THR A 197 -12.59 2.99 -2.64
N LYS A 198 -12.30 2.62 -1.39
CA LYS A 198 -11.02 2.91 -0.76
C LYS A 198 -9.88 2.21 -1.49
N ALA A 199 -10.03 0.94 -1.80
CA ALA A 199 -9.03 0.17 -2.55
C ALA A 199 -8.86 0.73 -3.98
N VAL A 200 -9.95 1.12 -4.65
CA VAL A 200 -9.92 1.79 -5.97
C VAL A 200 -9.11 3.09 -5.91
N ASN A 201 -9.32 3.90 -4.88
CA ASN A 201 -8.60 5.16 -4.71
C ASN A 201 -7.10 4.93 -4.46
N GLU A 202 -6.75 3.96 -3.62
CA GLU A 202 -5.35 3.60 -3.38
C GLU A 202 -4.68 3.02 -4.63
N LEU A 203 -5.35 2.15 -5.37
CA LEU A 203 -4.85 1.65 -6.66
C LEU A 203 -4.60 2.79 -7.66
N ASN A 204 -5.54 3.71 -7.80
CA ASN A 204 -5.38 4.88 -8.68
C ASN A 204 -4.16 5.72 -8.30
N ARG A 205 -3.89 5.87 -7.01
CA ARG A 205 -2.73 6.61 -6.48
C ARG A 205 -1.42 5.87 -6.73
N LEU A 206 -1.37 4.57 -6.41
CA LEU A 206 -0.17 3.74 -6.59
C LEU A 206 0.24 3.61 -8.05
N LEU A 207 -0.73 3.45 -8.96
CA LEU A 207 -0.50 3.41 -10.40
C LEU A 207 0.01 4.75 -10.98
N GLN A 208 -0.05 5.86 -10.21
CA GLN A 208 0.57 7.14 -10.61
C GLN A 208 2.05 7.21 -10.24
N ILE A 209 2.43 6.58 -9.12
CA ILE A 209 3.80 6.62 -8.58
C ILE A 209 4.76 5.84 -9.48
N GLY A 210 4.33 4.75 -10.11
CA GLY A 210 5.14 3.94 -11.02
C GLY A 210 5.63 4.64 -12.32
N ARG A 211 5.30 5.91 -12.53
CA ARG A 211 5.79 6.72 -13.65
C ARG A 211 6.99 7.61 -13.32
N ALA A 212 7.49 7.59 -12.11
CA ALA A 212 8.59 8.45 -11.69
C ALA A 212 10.00 7.87 -11.95
N HIS A 213 10.10 6.83 -12.77
CA HIS A 213 11.38 6.30 -13.24
C HIS A 213 11.43 6.39 -14.77
N VAL A 214 11.75 7.56 -15.25
CA VAL A 214 12.38 7.79 -16.57
C VAL A 214 13.69 8.51 -16.30
#